data_d2588c8d9ea28dd391fe3845d9ff5bf7
#
_entry.id   d2588c8d9ea28dd391fe3845d9ff5bf7
#
_cell.length_a   1.000
_cell.length_b   1.000
_cell.length_c   1.000
_cell.angle_alpha   90.00
_cell.angle_beta   90.00
_cell.angle_gamma   90.00
#
_symmetry.space_group_name_H-M   'P 1'
#
loop_
_entity.id
_entity.type
_entity.pdbx_description
1 polymer ?
#
loop_
_entity_poly.entity_id
_entity_poly.type
_entity_poly.pdbx_seq_one_letter_code
_entity_poly.pdbx_strand_id
1 'polypeptide(L)'
;MSVNTGIRVPKIAELIAEQIQGDIAAGRLRAGDSLPSETAIMTSFGASRPPVREAIRILESDGLISVRRGSRGGIWVIRPDHRTVAAKMRNAIKLWGTDATEAAALVAGAELAAVHSLAEQCRQTGQEPSIGVPVSDGGFHRRLIGCSGARLAESLITALGHMVTSECTDAGAHSRALRAIEGGDAPRATRIWRSHQAS
;
A
#
# COMPACT_ATOMS: atom_id res chain seq x y z
N MET A 1 -35.55 -8.83 10.97
CA MET A 1 -34.22 -9.15 11.53
C MET A 1 -33.76 -7.96 12.35
N SER A 2 -33.77 -8.07 13.68
CA SER A 2 -33.33 -6.97 14.56
C SER A 2 -31.81 -6.90 14.52
N VAL A 3 -31.27 -5.82 13.98
CA VAL A 3 -29.84 -5.51 14.09
C VAL A 3 -29.62 -5.06 15.54
N ASN A 4 -28.94 -5.90 16.30
CA ASN A 4 -28.51 -5.56 17.65
C ASN A 4 -27.39 -4.51 17.55
N THR A 5 -27.72 -3.24 17.67
CA THR A 5 -26.79 -2.11 17.74
C THR A 5 -26.21 -1.94 19.16
N GLY A 6 -25.80 -3.06 19.78
CA GLY A 6 -25.09 -3.02 21.04
C GLY A 6 -23.77 -2.27 20.86
N ILE A 7 -23.55 -1.22 21.66
CA ILE A 7 -22.25 -0.54 21.77
C ILE A 7 -21.24 -1.62 22.17
N ARG A 8 -20.34 -1.96 21.24
CA ARG A 8 -19.27 -2.92 21.52
C ARG A 8 -18.21 -2.23 22.37
N VAL A 9 -18.12 -2.61 23.63
CA VAL A 9 -17.02 -2.17 24.49
C VAL A 9 -15.74 -2.81 23.95
N PRO A 10 -14.72 -2.03 23.56
CA PRO A 10 -13.46 -2.59 23.07
C PRO A 10 -12.85 -3.51 24.12
N LYS A 11 -12.34 -4.64 23.70
CA LYS A 11 -11.59 -5.52 24.60
C LYS A 11 -10.25 -4.85 24.94
N ILE A 12 -9.72 -5.12 26.13
CA ILE A 12 -8.42 -4.58 26.59
C ILE A 12 -7.32 -4.79 25.51
N ALA A 13 -7.34 -5.92 24.80
CA ALA A 13 -6.43 -6.19 23.71
C ALA A 13 -6.55 -5.19 22.55
N GLU A 14 -7.77 -4.83 22.18
CA GLU A 14 -8.06 -3.85 21.11
C GLU A 14 -7.56 -2.46 21.53
N LEU A 15 -7.82 -2.04 22.76
CA LEU A 15 -7.34 -0.75 23.30
C LEU A 15 -5.80 -0.65 23.32
N ILE A 16 -5.12 -1.72 23.73
CA ILE A 16 -3.64 -1.78 23.68
C ILE A 16 -3.15 -1.66 22.23
N ALA A 17 -3.76 -2.39 21.30
CA ALA A 17 -3.38 -2.35 19.89
C ALA A 17 -3.62 -0.95 19.30
N GLU A 18 -4.78 -0.34 19.54
CA GLU A 18 -5.13 1.00 19.08
C GLU A 18 -4.16 2.07 19.61
N GLN A 19 -3.76 1.98 20.87
CA GLN A 19 -2.79 2.92 21.46
C GLN A 19 -1.43 2.82 20.73
N ILE A 20 -0.93 1.60 20.53
CA ILE A 20 0.35 1.37 19.82
C ILE A 20 0.24 1.81 18.35
N GLN A 21 -0.88 1.53 17.67
CA GLN A 21 -1.14 2.02 16.32
C GLN A 21 -1.12 3.55 16.25
N GLY A 22 -1.74 4.21 17.24
CA GLY A 22 -1.73 5.66 17.37
C GLY A 22 -0.31 6.22 17.58
N ASP A 23 0.54 5.53 18.32
CA ASP A 23 1.95 5.91 18.53
C ASP A 23 2.76 5.78 17.25
N ILE A 24 2.51 4.73 16.46
CA ILE A 24 3.13 4.53 15.14
C ILE A 24 2.65 5.59 14.15
N ALA A 25 1.35 5.84 14.09
CA ALA A 25 0.76 6.83 13.19
C ALA A 25 1.23 8.26 13.49
N ALA A 26 1.39 8.59 14.78
CA ALA A 26 1.91 9.88 15.23
C ALA A 26 3.44 10.02 15.10
N GLY A 27 4.15 8.97 14.65
CA GLY A 27 5.61 8.97 14.53
C GLY A 27 6.37 8.90 15.85
N ARG A 28 5.70 8.62 16.97
CA ARG A 28 6.35 8.36 18.27
C ARG A 28 7.09 7.02 18.27
N LEU A 29 6.57 6.04 17.52
CA LEU A 29 7.22 4.78 17.21
C LEU A 29 7.46 4.70 15.71
N ARG A 30 8.68 4.41 15.29
CA ARG A 30 9.09 4.37 13.89
C ARG A 30 9.46 2.96 13.46
N ALA A 31 9.37 2.69 12.17
CA ALA A 31 9.84 1.42 11.62
C ALA A 31 11.33 1.20 11.99
N GLY A 32 11.62 0.05 12.57
CA GLY A 32 12.93 -0.31 13.14
C GLY A 32 13.03 -0.13 14.65
N ASP A 33 12.09 0.57 15.28
CA ASP A 33 12.07 0.69 16.74
C ASP A 33 11.63 -0.63 17.38
N SER A 34 12.19 -0.92 18.55
CA SER A 34 11.77 -2.04 19.39
C SER A 34 10.63 -1.62 20.30
N LEU A 35 9.55 -2.37 20.31
CA LEU A 35 8.52 -2.22 21.35
C LEU A 35 9.02 -2.71 22.72
N PRO A 36 8.43 -2.20 23.79
CA PRO A 36 8.67 -2.73 25.12
C PRO A 36 8.36 -4.24 25.19
N SER A 37 8.98 -4.95 26.13
CA SER A 37 8.69 -6.37 26.36
C SER A 37 7.22 -6.61 26.74
N GLU A 38 6.71 -7.84 26.53
CA GLU A 38 5.35 -8.20 26.98
C GLU A 38 5.11 -7.80 28.44
N THR A 39 6.10 -8.03 29.31
CA THR A 39 6.00 -7.69 30.74
C THR A 39 5.89 -6.19 30.97
N ALA A 40 6.67 -5.39 30.23
CA ALA A 40 6.61 -3.94 30.33
C ALA A 40 5.26 -3.41 29.83
N ILE A 41 4.71 -3.97 28.74
CA ILE A 41 3.35 -3.63 28.23
C ILE A 41 2.31 -4.02 29.27
N MET A 42 2.40 -5.21 29.89
CA MET A 42 1.49 -5.62 30.96
C MET A 42 1.49 -4.60 32.10
N THR A 43 2.64 -4.13 32.53
CA THR A 43 2.77 -3.15 33.60
C THR A 43 2.19 -1.79 33.22
N SER A 44 2.51 -1.29 32.02
CA SER A 44 2.05 0.05 31.58
C SER A 44 0.55 0.14 31.36
N PHE A 45 -0.11 -0.96 30.95
CA PHE A 45 -1.55 -1.01 30.72
C PHE A 45 -2.36 -1.63 31.88
N GLY A 46 -1.70 -2.07 32.97
CA GLY A 46 -2.38 -2.79 34.03
C GLY A 46 -3.08 -4.07 33.56
N ALA A 47 -2.56 -4.70 32.53
CA ALA A 47 -3.20 -5.81 31.83
C ALA A 47 -2.50 -7.15 32.14
N SER A 48 -3.26 -8.25 32.11
CA SER A 48 -2.71 -9.59 32.21
C SER A 48 -2.08 -10.03 30.89
N ARG A 49 -1.32 -11.12 30.90
CA ARG A 49 -0.60 -11.62 29.72
C ARG A 49 -1.50 -11.96 28.51
N PRO A 50 -2.68 -12.60 28.66
CA PRO A 50 -3.51 -12.95 27.51
C PRO A 50 -3.92 -11.76 26.63
N PRO A 51 -4.49 -10.65 27.15
CA PRO A 51 -4.86 -9.50 26.31
C PRO A 51 -3.64 -8.82 25.68
N VAL A 52 -2.48 -8.79 26.34
CA VAL A 52 -1.24 -8.24 25.73
C VAL A 52 -0.79 -9.09 24.55
N ARG A 53 -0.80 -10.41 24.67
CA ARG A 53 -0.47 -11.31 23.55
C ARG A 53 -1.46 -11.21 22.40
N GLU A 54 -2.73 -11.00 22.70
CA GLU A 54 -3.75 -10.79 21.66
C GLU A 54 -3.54 -9.44 20.95
N ALA A 55 -3.22 -8.38 21.67
CA ALA A 55 -2.85 -7.09 21.05
C ALA A 55 -1.64 -7.21 20.13
N ILE A 56 -0.61 -7.95 20.55
CA ILE A 56 0.56 -8.24 19.71
C ILE A 56 0.16 -9.00 18.43
N ARG A 57 -0.74 -9.99 18.52
CA ARG A 57 -1.25 -10.71 17.34
C ARG A 57 -2.03 -9.82 16.39
N ILE A 58 -2.86 -8.91 16.93
CA ILE A 58 -3.60 -7.92 16.13
C ILE A 58 -2.62 -7.05 15.35
N LEU A 59 -1.63 -6.46 16.04
CA LEU A 59 -0.61 -5.60 15.42
C LEU A 59 0.24 -6.34 14.38
N GLU A 60 0.61 -7.59 14.65
CA GLU A 60 1.37 -8.43 13.72
C GLU A 60 0.52 -8.80 12.49
N SER A 61 -0.75 -9.15 12.71
CA SER A 61 -1.71 -9.39 11.62
C SER A 61 -1.93 -8.14 10.77
N ASP A 62 -1.86 -6.94 11.36
CA ASP A 62 -1.97 -5.67 10.65
C ASP A 62 -0.68 -5.28 9.92
N GLY A 63 0.39 -6.05 10.12
CA GLY A 63 1.67 -5.78 9.48
C GLY A 63 2.38 -4.54 10.04
N LEU A 64 2.06 -4.16 11.27
CA LEU A 64 2.65 -3.00 11.96
C LEU A 64 3.85 -3.38 12.80
N ILE A 65 3.93 -4.66 13.21
CA ILE A 65 5.05 -5.20 13.98
C ILE A 65 5.48 -6.56 13.45
N SER A 66 6.68 -6.98 13.84
CA SER A 66 7.22 -8.32 13.60
C SER A 66 7.78 -8.87 14.91
N VAL A 67 7.40 -10.10 15.26
CA VAL A 67 7.89 -10.79 16.45
C VAL A 67 9.04 -11.71 16.05
N ARG A 68 10.24 -11.44 16.57
CA ARG A 68 11.43 -12.27 16.36
C ARG A 68 11.70 -13.11 17.62
N ARG A 69 11.94 -14.40 17.43
CA ARG A 69 12.26 -15.36 18.52
C ARG A 69 13.78 -15.46 18.73
N GLY A 70 14.19 -15.90 19.91
CA GLY A 70 15.60 -16.18 20.25
C GLY A 70 16.20 -15.15 21.19
N SER A 71 17.49 -15.31 21.51
CA SER A 71 18.23 -14.48 22.48
C SER A 71 18.34 -13.00 22.09
N ARG A 72 18.28 -12.69 20.80
CA ARG A 72 18.17 -11.33 20.23
C ARG A 72 16.77 -11.04 19.70
N GLY A 73 15.77 -11.78 20.21
CA GLY A 73 14.38 -11.62 19.84
C GLY A 73 13.79 -10.32 20.36
N GLY A 74 12.53 -10.07 19.98
CA GLY A 74 11.79 -8.87 20.42
C GLY A 74 10.65 -8.57 19.49
N ILE A 75 9.95 -7.51 19.81
CA ILE A 75 8.82 -7.00 19.01
C ILE A 75 9.31 -5.72 18.33
N TRP A 76 9.29 -5.71 17.01
CA TRP A 76 9.84 -4.62 16.20
C TRP A 76 8.75 -3.95 15.37
N VAL A 77 8.73 -2.63 15.36
CA VAL A 77 7.85 -1.87 14.48
C VAL A 77 8.33 -2.06 13.04
N ILE A 78 7.40 -2.41 12.15
CA ILE A 78 7.65 -2.50 10.72
C ILE A 78 6.70 -1.56 9.96
N ARG A 79 7.05 -1.22 8.74
CA ARG A 79 6.15 -0.52 7.84
C ARG A 79 5.41 -1.57 7.01
N PRO A 80 4.06 -1.56 6.97
CA PRO A 80 3.32 -2.44 6.09
C PRO A 80 3.79 -2.23 4.64
N ASP A 81 4.10 -3.31 3.96
CA ASP A 81 4.38 -3.26 2.53
C ASP A 81 3.05 -3.22 1.73
N HIS A 82 3.15 -2.81 0.46
CA HIS A 82 1.98 -2.74 -0.42
C HIS A 82 1.28 -4.09 -0.60
N ARG A 83 1.99 -5.22 -0.47
CA ARG A 83 1.43 -6.58 -0.61
C ARG A 83 0.55 -6.95 0.57
N THR A 84 0.98 -6.62 1.79
CA THR A 84 0.21 -6.82 3.02
C THR A 84 -1.09 -6.01 2.96
N VAL A 85 -1.02 -4.74 2.57
CA VAL A 85 -2.20 -3.89 2.38
C VAL A 85 -3.10 -4.45 1.28
N ALA A 86 -2.55 -4.80 0.13
CA ALA A 86 -3.28 -5.37 -1.00
C ALA A 86 -4.00 -6.68 -0.66
N ALA A 87 -3.41 -7.53 0.19
CA ALA A 87 -4.05 -8.78 0.60
C ALA A 87 -5.32 -8.52 1.42
N LYS A 88 -5.31 -7.52 2.30
CA LYS A 88 -6.50 -7.11 3.06
C LYS A 88 -7.56 -6.47 2.16
N MET A 89 -7.15 -5.60 1.24
CA MET A 89 -8.04 -4.98 0.26
C MET A 89 -8.71 -6.02 -0.65
N ARG A 90 -7.99 -7.03 -1.13
CA ARG A 90 -8.57 -8.10 -1.96
C ARG A 90 -9.74 -8.82 -1.29
N ASN A 91 -9.63 -9.08 0.01
CA ASN A 91 -10.72 -9.72 0.74
C ASN A 91 -11.96 -8.82 0.80
N ALA A 92 -11.79 -7.53 1.05
CA ALA A 92 -12.88 -6.55 1.05
C ALA A 92 -13.51 -6.41 -0.35
N ILE A 93 -12.70 -6.26 -1.40
CA ILE A 93 -13.13 -6.15 -2.81
C ILE A 93 -13.99 -7.35 -3.22
N LYS A 94 -13.57 -8.58 -2.85
CA LYS A 94 -14.36 -9.79 -3.14
C LYS A 94 -15.72 -9.80 -2.45
N LEU A 95 -15.81 -9.25 -1.23
CA LEU A 95 -17.06 -9.19 -0.47
C LEU A 95 -17.99 -8.07 -0.97
N TRP A 96 -17.43 -6.99 -1.49
CA TRP A 96 -18.22 -5.85 -2.02
C TRP A 96 -18.81 -6.12 -3.41
N GLY A 97 -18.32 -7.15 -4.12
CA GLY A 97 -18.81 -7.48 -5.46
C GLY A 97 -18.37 -6.47 -6.52
N THR A 98 -17.22 -5.83 -6.33
CA THR A 98 -16.61 -4.92 -7.32
C THR A 98 -16.51 -5.61 -8.69
N ASP A 99 -16.95 -4.95 -9.74
CA ASP A 99 -16.87 -5.46 -11.10
C ASP A 99 -15.56 -5.09 -11.81
N ALA A 100 -15.29 -5.73 -12.94
CA ALA A 100 -14.06 -5.49 -13.69
C ALA A 100 -13.99 -4.08 -14.30
N THR A 101 -15.13 -3.47 -14.61
CA THR A 101 -15.22 -2.12 -15.20
C THR A 101 -14.82 -1.07 -14.17
N GLU A 102 -15.34 -1.18 -12.94
CA GLU A 102 -14.95 -0.32 -11.83
C GLU A 102 -13.45 -0.47 -11.53
N ALA A 103 -12.98 -1.72 -11.46
CA ALA A 103 -11.57 -2.00 -11.22
C ALA A 103 -10.67 -1.40 -12.30
N ALA A 104 -11.04 -1.54 -13.59
CA ALA A 104 -10.29 -0.98 -14.71
C ALA A 104 -10.24 0.55 -14.66
N ALA A 105 -11.36 1.22 -14.34
CA ALA A 105 -11.42 2.67 -14.22
C ALA A 105 -10.49 3.20 -13.10
N LEU A 106 -10.44 2.51 -11.95
CA LEU A 106 -9.54 2.87 -10.85
C LEU A 106 -8.07 2.69 -11.23
N VAL A 107 -7.73 1.60 -11.91
CA VAL A 107 -6.37 1.34 -12.41
C VAL A 107 -5.95 2.42 -13.40
N ALA A 108 -6.80 2.71 -14.39
CA ALA A 108 -6.52 3.73 -15.40
C ALA A 108 -6.30 5.13 -14.79
N GLY A 109 -7.12 5.50 -13.81
CA GLY A 109 -6.96 6.75 -13.07
C GLY A 109 -5.65 6.82 -12.30
N ALA A 110 -5.27 5.73 -11.64
CA ALA A 110 -4.01 5.65 -10.88
C ALA A 110 -2.78 5.71 -11.78
N GLU A 111 -2.81 5.08 -12.96
CA GLU A 111 -1.75 5.16 -13.97
C GLU A 111 -1.56 6.59 -14.48
N LEU A 112 -2.67 7.27 -14.79
CA LEU A 112 -2.64 8.65 -15.27
C LEU A 112 -2.02 9.59 -14.22
N ALA A 113 -2.39 9.41 -12.95
CA ALA A 113 -1.82 10.16 -11.84
C ALA A 113 -0.32 9.86 -11.67
N ALA A 114 0.10 8.60 -11.83
CA ALA A 114 1.49 8.20 -11.75
C ALA A 114 2.35 8.83 -12.87
N VAL A 115 1.85 8.81 -14.12
CA VAL A 115 2.50 9.45 -15.27
C VAL A 115 2.73 10.95 -15.02
N HIS A 116 1.70 11.64 -14.54
CA HIS A 116 1.79 13.06 -14.21
C HIS A 116 2.81 13.31 -13.10
N SER A 117 2.73 12.57 -12.01
CA SER A 117 3.63 12.70 -10.86
C SER A 117 5.09 12.44 -11.23
N LEU A 118 5.37 11.40 -12.02
CA LEU A 118 6.73 11.09 -12.48
C LEU A 118 7.31 12.21 -13.33
N ALA A 119 6.54 12.75 -14.28
CA ALA A 119 7.00 13.85 -15.11
C ALA A 119 7.31 15.12 -14.28
N GLU A 120 6.45 15.42 -13.30
CA GLU A 120 6.72 16.53 -12.38
C GLU A 120 7.96 16.29 -11.51
N GLN A 121 8.20 15.06 -11.06
CA GLN A 121 9.42 14.70 -10.32
C GLN A 121 10.67 14.88 -11.20
N CYS A 122 10.65 14.40 -12.45
CA CYS A 122 11.74 14.60 -13.39
C CYS A 122 12.02 16.08 -13.63
N ARG A 123 10.98 16.89 -13.81
CA ARG A 123 11.09 18.34 -13.99
C ARG A 123 11.74 19.02 -12.78
N GLN A 124 11.42 18.57 -11.57
CA GLN A 124 11.93 19.16 -10.33
C GLN A 124 13.34 18.71 -9.96
N THR A 125 13.66 17.43 -10.21
CA THR A 125 14.92 16.81 -9.75
C THR A 125 15.96 16.64 -10.86
N GLY A 126 15.55 16.64 -12.13
CA GLY A 126 16.38 16.27 -13.26
C GLY A 126 16.76 14.77 -13.31
N GLN A 127 16.11 13.94 -12.47
CA GLN A 127 16.40 12.51 -12.42
C GLN A 127 15.34 11.71 -13.17
N GLU A 128 15.79 10.82 -14.02
CA GLU A 128 14.92 9.89 -14.77
C GLU A 128 14.38 8.76 -13.88
N PRO A 129 13.14 8.29 -14.10
CA PRO A 129 12.56 7.21 -13.32
C PRO A 129 13.20 5.87 -13.69
N SER A 130 13.64 5.10 -12.69
CA SER A 130 14.16 3.74 -12.90
C SER A 130 13.01 2.74 -12.96
N ILE A 131 12.38 2.56 -14.12
CA ILE A 131 11.26 1.62 -14.29
C ILE A 131 11.72 0.16 -14.20
N GLY A 132 12.93 -0.14 -14.65
CA GLY A 132 13.58 -1.44 -14.45
C GLY A 132 12.98 -2.62 -15.23
N VAL A 133 12.05 -2.35 -16.16
CA VAL A 133 11.48 -3.34 -17.09
C VAL A 133 11.38 -2.73 -18.49
N PRO A 134 11.46 -3.54 -19.55
CA PRO A 134 11.26 -3.07 -20.92
C PRO A 134 9.87 -2.44 -21.10
N VAL A 135 9.77 -1.44 -21.96
CA VAL A 135 8.49 -0.80 -22.30
C VAL A 135 7.49 -1.75 -22.99
N SER A 136 7.99 -2.88 -23.52
CA SER A 136 7.18 -3.95 -24.11
C SER A 136 6.72 -5.00 -23.11
N ASP A 137 7.11 -4.87 -21.83
CA ASP A 137 6.75 -5.83 -20.80
C ASP A 137 5.35 -5.55 -20.26
N GLY A 138 4.52 -6.59 -20.11
CA GLY A 138 3.18 -6.47 -19.51
C GLY A 138 3.17 -5.97 -18.04
N GLY A 139 4.32 -5.98 -17.38
CA GLY A 139 4.52 -5.39 -16.07
C GLY A 139 4.82 -3.88 -16.07
N PHE A 140 4.98 -3.26 -17.25
CA PHE A 140 5.37 -1.85 -17.39
C PHE A 140 4.42 -0.89 -16.63
N HIS A 141 3.12 -1.05 -16.82
CA HIS A 141 2.09 -0.26 -16.15
C HIS A 141 2.22 -0.30 -14.61
N ARG A 142 2.39 -1.49 -14.05
CA ARG A 142 2.56 -1.66 -12.60
C ARG A 142 3.85 -1.02 -12.10
N ARG A 143 4.95 -1.18 -12.85
CA ARG A 143 6.24 -0.59 -12.48
C ARG A 143 6.23 0.93 -12.53
N LEU A 144 5.55 1.50 -13.51
CA LEU A 144 5.37 2.93 -13.64
C LEU A 144 4.70 3.52 -12.37
N ILE A 145 3.67 2.87 -11.87
CA ILE A 145 3.02 3.29 -10.62
C ILE A 145 3.94 3.12 -9.41
N GLY A 146 4.66 1.99 -9.31
CA GLY A 146 5.63 1.77 -8.23
C GLY A 146 6.72 2.85 -8.19
N CYS A 147 7.20 3.29 -9.35
CA CYS A 147 8.21 4.36 -9.45
C CYS A 147 7.68 5.73 -9.03
N SER A 148 6.38 6.00 -9.14
CA SER A 148 5.79 7.28 -8.73
C SER A 148 5.80 7.52 -7.22
N GLY A 149 6.10 6.48 -6.41
CA GLY A 149 6.07 6.55 -4.96
C GLY A 149 4.65 6.53 -4.36
N ALA A 150 3.62 6.38 -5.18
CA ALA A 150 2.22 6.35 -4.77
C ALA A 150 1.85 4.99 -4.14
N ARG A 151 2.30 4.74 -2.92
CA ARG A 151 2.13 3.44 -2.21
C ARG A 151 0.70 2.95 -2.11
N LEU A 152 -0.26 3.86 -1.93
CA LEU A 152 -1.67 3.51 -1.86
C LEU A 152 -2.17 3.02 -3.23
N ALA A 153 -1.81 3.71 -4.31
CA ALA A 153 -2.12 3.29 -5.67
C ALA A 153 -1.48 1.93 -6.00
N GLU A 154 -0.23 1.72 -5.63
CA GLU A 154 0.46 0.44 -5.80
C GLU A 154 -0.24 -0.70 -5.04
N SER A 155 -0.71 -0.45 -3.80
CA SER A 155 -1.46 -1.41 -3.01
C SER A 155 -2.81 -1.74 -3.66
N LEU A 156 -3.54 -0.72 -4.12
CA LEU A 156 -4.83 -0.87 -4.79
C LEU A 156 -4.70 -1.71 -6.07
N ILE A 157 -3.76 -1.36 -6.94
CA ILE A 157 -3.53 -2.07 -8.20
C ILE A 157 -3.07 -3.50 -7.96
N THR A 158 -2.23 -3.73 -6.95
CA THR A 158 -1.85 -5.08 -6.54
C THR A 158 -3.07 -5.88 -6.03
N ALA A 159 -4.02 -5.22 -5.36
CA ALA A 159 -5.26 -5.84 -4.92
C ALA A 159 -6.21 -6.16 -6.08
N LEU A 160 -6.31 -5.27 -7.07
CA LEU A 160 -7.18 -5.40 -8.25
C LEU A 160 -6.58 -6.23 -9.38
N GLY A 161 -5.27 -6.53 -9.34
CA GLY A 161 -4.53 -7.13 -10.45
C GLY A 161 -5.00 -8.52 -10.92
N HIS A 162 -5.92 -9.15 -10.20
CA HIS A 162 -6.60 -10.37 -10.65
C HIS A 162 -7.90 -10.10 -11.43
N MET A 163 -8.40 -8.87 -11.40
CA MET A 163 -9.63 -8.46 -12.07
C MET A 163 -9.33 -7.70 -13.37
N VAL A 164 -8.18 -7.05 -13.44
CA VAL A 164 -7.74 -6.24 -14.58
C VAL A 164 -6.48 -6.85 -15.15
N THR A 165 -6.63 -7.66 -16.18
CA THR A 165 -5.51 -8.19 -16.97
C THR A 165 -5.21 -7.18 -18.09
N SER A 166 -4.42 -6.18 -17.80
CA SER A 166 -3.85 -5.33 -18.85
C SER A 166 -2.54 -5.97 -19.31
N GLU A 167 -2.61 -6.87 -20.28
CA GLU A 167 -1.45 -7.33 -21.05
C GLU A 167 -1.17 -6.37 -22.22
N CYS A 168 -1.20 -5.08 -21.95
CA CYS A 168 -0.85 -4.11 -22.96
C CYS A 168 0.65 -4.15 -23.23
N THR A 169 1.02 -4.44 -24.47
CA THR A 169 2.39 -4.51 -24.96
C THR A 169 2.70 -3.43 -26.01
N ASP A 170 1.92 -2.34 -26.06
CA ASP A 170 2.18 -1.23 -26.99
C ASP A 170 3.45 -0.46 -26.59
N ALA A 171 4.58 -1.06 -26.95
CA ALA A 171 5.89 -0.49 -26.72
C ALA A 171 6.08 0.90 -27.37
N GLY A 172 5.32 1.20 -28.43
CA GLY A 172 5.38 2.49 -29.09
C GLY A 172 4.78 3.61 -28.25
N ALA A 173 3.58 3.39 -27.69
CA ALA A 173 2.94 4.36 -26.78
C ALA A 173 3.73 4.50 -25.49
N HIS A 174 4.16 3.38 -24.90
CA HIS A 174 4.97 3.38 -23.68
C HIS A 174 6.26 4.18 -23.86
N SER A 175 6.99 3.97 -24.97
CA SER A 175 8.22 4.71 -25.26
C SER A 175 7.99 6.20 -25.45
N ARG A 176 6.88 6.59 -26.09
CA ARG A 176 6.54 8.02 -26.26
C ARG A 176 6.18 8.67 -24.92
N ALA A 177 5.42 7.96 -24.08
CA ALA A 177 5.07 8.44 -22.75
C ALA A 177 6.31 8.58 -21.87
N LEU A 178 7.18 7.57 -21.86
CA LEU A 178 8.41 7.57 -21.07
C LEU A 178 9.31 8.75 -21.45
N ARG A 179 9.55 9.00 -22.73
CA ARG A 179 10.32 10.19 -23.17
C ARG A 179 9.73 11.52 -22.73
N ALA A 180 8.39 11.62 -22.69
CA ALA A 180 7.73 12.82 -22.20
C ALA A 180 7.87 12.97 -20.68
N ILE A 181 7.84 11.85 -19.94
CA ILE A 181 8.10 11.80 -18.49
C ILE A 181 9.55 12.25 -18.20
N GLU A 182 10.52 11.65 -18.86
CA GLU A 182 11.95 11.95 -18.73
C GLU A 182 12.25 13.44 -19.05
N GLY A 183 11.57 13.98 -20.06
CA GLY A 183 11.64 15.39 -20.41
C GLY A 183 10.88 16.34 -19.45
N GLY A 184 10.23 15.82 -18.41
CA GLY A 184 9.48 16.63 -17.45
C GLY A 184 8.20 17.29 -18.01
N ASP A 185 7.71 16.83 -19.19
CA ASP A 185 6.52 17.37 -19.85
C ASP A 185 5.25 16.61 -19.40
N ALA A 186 4.78 16.93 -18.20
CA ALA A 186 3.61 16.29 -17.60
C ALA A 186 2.34 16.42 -18.46
N PRO A 187 2.00 17.56 -19.06
CA PRO A 187 0.83 17.66 -19.95
C PRO A 187 0.93 16.76 -21.17
N ARG A 188 2.10 16.66 -21.79
CA ARG A 188 2.33 15.79 -22.95
C ARG A 188 2.30 14.32 -22.55
N ALA A 189 2.97 13.93 -21.50
CA ALA A 189 2.99 12.56 -20.97
C ALA A 189 1.57 12.06 -20.66
N THR A 190 0.79 12.89 -19.95
CA THR A 190 -0.60 12.60 -19.59
C THR A 190 -1.49 12.43 -20.81
N ARG A 191 -1.34 13.28 -21.84
CA ARG A 191 -2.11 13.20 -23.08
C ARG A 191 -1.81 11.91 -23.85
N ILE A 192 -0.54 11.56 -23.99
CA ILE A 192 -0.13 10.31 -24.64
C ILE A 192 -0.69 9.11 -23.91
N TRP A 193 -0.60 9.10 -22.57
CA TRP A 193 -1.09 7.99 -21.75
C TRP A 193 -2.61 7.83 -21.85
N ARG A 194 -3.36 8.91 -21.80
CA ARG A 194 -4.82 8.88 -21.96
C ARG A 194 -5.24 8.34 -23.32
N SER A 195 -4.56 8.72 -24.40
CA SER A 195 -4.80 8.17 -25.73
C SER A 195 -4.50 6.68 -25.80
N HIS A 196 -3.46 6.24 -25.13
CA HIS A 196 -3.07 4.84 -25.02
C HIS A 196 -4.12 3.99 -24.27
N GLN A 197 -4.70 4.51 -23.18
CA GLN A 197 -5.75 3.82 -22.42
C GLN A 197 -7.08 3.71 -23.17
N ALA A 198 -7.29 4.51 -24.21
CA ALA A 198 -8.50 4.53 -25.01
C ALA A 198 -8.44 3.64 -26.26
N SER A 199 -7.28 3.06 -26.55
CA SER A 199 -7.05 2.18 -27.71
C SER A 199 -7.16 0.72 -27.35
#